data_527da9267af51df066cbdd0fb0548ba5
#
_entry.id   527da9267af51df066cbdd0fb0548ba5
#
_cell.length_a   1.000
_cell.length_b   1.000
_cell.length_c   1.000
_cell.angle_alpha   90.00
_cell.angle_beta   90.00
_cell.angle_gamma   90.00
#
_symmetry.space_group_name_H-M   'P 1'
#
loop_
_entity.id
_entity.type
_entity.pdbx_description
1 polymer ?
#
loop_
_entity_poly.entity_id
_entity_poly.type
_entity_poly.pdbx_seq_one_letter_code
_entity_poly.pdbx_strand_id
1 'polypeptide(L)'
;PADDYVQAFFRNVNIAKVLRAGDVAHYEAANTILRVPGELEPALQQLRENNQFYGYVKSADDRYQGIVSRESLERELEGGDPRFAGAFLPGVEPIRHDKLVHDVLRQVAASECPVPVVGDDGVYLGAISKRALLETLDREG
;
A
#
# COMPACT_ATOMS: atom_id res chain seq x y z
N PRO A 1 -22.22 -6.81 -29.14
CA PRO A 1 -22.51 -8.24 -29.15
C PRO A 1 -22.09 -8.96 -27.86
N ALA A 2 -22.78 -10.01 -27.54
CA ALA A 2 -22.48 -10.81 -26.34
C ALA A 2 -21.08 -11.41 -26.38
N ASP A 3 -20.60 -11.74 -27.56
CA ASP A 3 -19.26 -12.31 -27.71
C ASP A 3 -18.17 -11.33 -27.32
N ASP A 4 -18.31 -10.06 -27.69
CA ASP A 4 -17.34 -9.04 -27.32
C ASP A 4 -17.31 -8.82 -25.81
N TYR A 5 -18.46 -8.83 -25.18
CA TYR A 5 -18.58 -8.70 -23.74
C TYR A 5 -17.92 -9.88 -23.02
N VAL A 6 -18.20 -11.08 -23.47
CA VAL A 6 -17.61 -12.31 -22.91
C VAL A 6 -16.10 -12.30 -23.06
N GLN A 7 -15.59 -11.88 -24.23
CA GLN A 7 -14.14 -11.82 -24.47
C GLN A 7 -13.48 -10.81 -23.53
N ALA A 8 -14.11 -9.65 -23.32
CA ALA A 8 -13.58 -8.65 -22.42
C ALA A 8 -13.51 -9.17 -20.98
N PHE A 9 -14.53 -9.91 -20.55
CA PHE A 9 -14.55 -10.52 -19.22
C PHE A 9 -13.39 -11.52 -19.05
N PHE A 10 -13.23 -12.44 -19.99
CA PHE A 10 -12.16 -13.43 -19.92
C PHE A 10 -10.78 -12.79 -20.03
N ARG A 11 -10.64 -11.72 -20.80
CA ARG A 11 -9.37 -10.99 -20.92
C ARG A 11 -8.97 -10.40 -19.57
N ASN A 12 -9.89 -9.79 -18.84
CA ASN A 12 -9.62 -9.23 -17.53
C ASN A 12 -9.19 -10.30 -16.52
N VAL A 13 -9.84 -11.46 -16.53
CA VAL A 13 -9.47 -12.58 -15.67
C VAL A 13 -8.07 -13.10 -16.03
N ASN A 14 -7.77 -13.20 -17.33
CA ASN A 14 -6.47 -13.69 -17.78
C ASN A 14 -5.34 -12.72 -17.43
N ILE A 15 -5.60 -11.40 -17.50
CA ILE A 15 -4.59 -10.40 -17.15
C ILE A 15 -4.24 -10.50 -15.67
N ALA A 16 -5.22 -10.72 -14.80
CA ALA A 16 -4.96 -10.91 -13.37
C ALA A 16 -4.04 -12.10 -13.10
N LYS A 17 -4.03 -13.10 -14.01
CA LYS A 17 -3.19 -14.29 -13.89
C LYS A 17 -1.79 -14.11 -14.45
N VAL A 18 -1.51 -13.04 -15.17
CA VAL A 18 -0.17 -12.78 -15.75
C VAL A 18 0.49 -11.56 -15.15
N LEU A 19 -0.27 -10.58 -14.67
CA LEU A 19 0.31 -9.41 -14.01
C LEU A 19 0.78 -9.77 -12.62
N ARG A 20 1.90 -9.19 -12.23
CA ARG A 20 2.46 -9.31 -10.90
C ARG A 20 2.12 -8.07 -10.09
N ALA A 21 2.17 -8.20 -8.76
CA ALA A 21 1.88 -7.09 -7.87
C ALA A 21 2.75 -5.87 -8.15
N GLY A 22 4.03 -6.10 -8.46
CA GLY A 22 4.96 -5.01 -8.81
C GLY A 22 4.56 -4.24 -10.06
N ASP A 23 3.82 -4.87 -10.99
CA ASP A 23 3.35 -4.21 -12.21
C ASP A 23 2.20 -3.25 -11.94
N VAL A 24 1.48 -3.44 -10.85
CA VAL A 24 0.28 -2.67 -10.51
C VAL A 24 0.53 -1.66 -9.40
N ALA A 25 1.60 -1.83 -8.62
CA ALA A 25 1.90 -0.96 -7.49
C ALA A 25 2.16 0.47 -7.95
N HIS A 26 1.56 1.42 -7.25
CA HIS A 26 1.77 2.84 -7.49
C HIS A 26 2.55 3.45 -6.35
N TYR A 27 3.64 4.12 -6.68
CA TYR A 27 4.42 4.87 -5.71
C TYR A 27 3.80 6.26 -5.57
N GLU A 28 3.33 6.56 -4.36
CA GLU A 28 2.77 7.87 -4.04
C GLU A 28 3.67 8.54 -3.01
N ALA A 29 4.54 9.44 -3.46
CA ALA A 29 5.52 10.08 -2.60
C ALA A 29 4.89 10.81 -1.42
N ALA A 30 3.71 11.37 -1.62
CA ALA A 30 3.00 12.09 -0.57
C ALA A 30 2.60 11.19 0.60
N ASN A 31 2.45 9.90 0.36
CA ASN A 31 2.09 8.93 1.38
C ASN A 31 3.28 8.26 2.03
N THR A 32 4.48 8.57 1.55
CA THR A 32 5.69 7.92 2.04
C THR A 32 6.31 8.75 3.15
N ILE A 33 6.60 8.09 4.26
CA ILE A 33 7.21 8.71 5.44
C ILE A 33 8.58 8.10 5.66
N LEU A 34 9.60 8.94 5.68
CA LEU A 34 10.93 8.50 6.04
C LEU A 34 11.01 8.36 7.56
N ARG A 35 11.38 7.19 8.03
CA ARG A 35 11.49 6.95 9.46
C ARG A 35 12.76 7.58 10.02
N VAL A 36 12.55 8.54 10.91
CA VAL A 36 13.61 9.13 11.70
C VAL A 36 13.28 8.86 13.16
N PRO A 37 14.22 8.32 13.95
CA PRO A 37 13.94 7.99 15.34
C PRO A 37 13.37 9.17 16.12
N GLY A 38 12.27 8.92 16.85
CA GLY A 38 11.65 9.91 17.71
C GLY A 38 10.75 10.93 17.04
N GLU A 39 10.52 10.85 15.73
CA GLU A 39 9.79 11.89 15.01
C GLU A 39 8.36 11.49 14.65
N LEU A 40 7.51 11.35 15.68
CA LEU A 40 6.09 11.10 15.50
C LEU A 40 5.33 12.34 15.03
N GLU A 41 5.63 13.51 15.63
CA GLU A 41 4.93 14.74 15.27
C GLU A 41 5.16 15.18 13.83
N PRO A 42 6.39 15.18 13.30
CA PRO A 42 6.59 15.50 11.90
C PRO A 42 5.86 14.56 10.96
N ALA A 43 5.78 13.27 11.29
CA ALA A 43 5.03 12.30 10.49
C ALA A 43 3.53 12.63 10.48
N LEU A 44 2.97 12.94 11.64
CA LEU A 44 1.57 13.33 11.76
C LEU A 44 1.30 14.62 10.98
N GLN A 45 2.20 15.60 11.10
CA GLN A 45 2.08 16.86 10.38
C GLN A 45 2.10 16.64 8.87
N GLN A 46 2.98 15.77 8.38
CA GLN A 46 3.06 15.45 6.96
C GLN A 46 1.75 14.87 6.44
N LEU A 47 1.13 13.96 7.19
CA LEU A 47 -0.15 13.37 6.79
C LEU A 47 -1.26 14.41 6.77
N ARG A 48 -1.27 15.31 7.76
CA ARG A 48 -2.28 16.38 7.81
C ARG A 48 -2.14 17.36 6.66
N GLU A 49 -0.91 17.79 6.37
CA GLU A 49 -0.63 18.73 5.29
C GLU A 49 -0.99 18.16 3.91
N ASN A 50 -0.75 16.87 3.73
CA ASN A 50 -1.04 16.19 2.47
C ASN A 50 -2.46 15.63 2.39
N ASN A 51 -3.27 15.86 3.42
CA ASN A 51 -4.64 15.36 3.54
C ASN A 51 -4.72 13.85 3.35
N GLN A 52 -3.78 13.12 3.96
CA GLN A 52 -3.70 11.66 3.92
C GLN A 52 -4.02 11.07 5.28
N PHE A 53 -4.67 9.89 5.29
CA PHE A 53 -4.97 9.19 6.52
C PHE A 53 -3.90 8.18 6.91
N TYR A 54 -3.19 7.65 5.93
CA TYR A 54 -2.19 6.59 6.13
C TYR A 54 -0.85 7.01 5.57
N GLY A 55 0.21 6.61 6.26
CA GLY A 55 1.58 6.85 5.82
C GLY A 55 2.36 5.54 5.74
N TYR A 56 3.09 5.36 4.66
CA TYR A 56 3.90 4.17 4.41
C TYR A 56 5.33 4.50 4.80
N VAL A 57 5.81 3.84 5.86
CA VAL A 57 7.08 4.19 6.48
C VAL A 57 8.20 3.38 5.86
N LYS A 58 9.25 4.05 5.43
CA LYS A 58 10.45 3.40 4.92
C LYS A 58 11.71 3.93 5.62
N SER A 59 12.74 3.12 5.64
CA SER A 59 14.04 3.49 6.18
C SER A 59 14.84 4.31 5.15
N ALA A 60 16.02 4.78 5.56
CA ALA A 60 16.91 5.55 4.69
C ALA A 60 17.38 4.76 3.46
N ASP A 61 17.41 3.43 3.54
CA ASP A 61 17.73 2.54 2.42
C ASP A 61 16.49 2.04 1.68
N ASP A 62 15.37 2.76 1.80
CA ASP A 62 14.10 2.52 1.11
C ASP A 62 13.40 1.21 1.47
N ARG A 63 13.75 0.60 2.58
CA ARG A 63 13.09 -0.62 3.04
C ARG A 63 11.78 -0.29 3.74
N TYR A 64 10.75 -1.06 3.43
CA TYR A 64 9.44 -0.92 4.04
C TYR A 64 9.51 -1.28 5.54
N GLN A 65 8.97 -0.40 6.39
CA GLN A 65 8.97 -0.58 7.84
C GLN A 65 7.58 -0.87 8.41
N GLY A 66 6.54 -0.36 7.77
CA GLY A 66 5.18 -0.51 8.25
C GLY A 66 4.29 0.64 7.81
N ILE A 67 3.06 0.62 8.30
CA ILE A 67 2.08 1.67 8.01
C ILE A 67 1.66 2.33 9.31
N VAL A 68 1.54 3.65 9.29
CA VAL A 68 0.96 4.43 10.38
C VAL A 68 -0.27 5.15 9.87
N SER A 69 -1.16 5.55 10.79
CA SER A 69 -2.32 6.39 10.47
C SER A 69 -2.27 7.64 11.32
N ARG A 70 -3.08 8.67 10.93
CA ARG A 70 -3.23 9.85 11.79
C ARG A 70 -3.66 9.42 13.19
N GLU A 71 -4.63 8.50 13.26
CA GLU A 71 -5.16 8.02 14.52
C GLU A 71 -4.12 7.30 15.35
N SER A 72 -3.32 6.41 14.73
CA SER A 72 -2.30 5.67 15.47
C SER A 72 -1.17 6.58 15.96
N LEU A 73 -0.81 7.60 15.18
CA LEU A 73 0.20 8.57 15.60
C LEU A 73 -0.31 9.44 16.75
N GLU A 74 -1.54 9.91 16.66
CA GLU A 74 -2.16 10.72 17.73
C GLU A 74 -2.26 9.92 19.03
N ARG A 75 -2.68 8.66 18.93
CA ARG A 75 -2.77 7.78 20.10
C ARG A 75 -1.41 7.56 20.76
N GLU A 76 -0.39 7.34 19.96
CA GLU A 76 0.95 7.12 20.48
C GLU A 76 1.49 8.38 21.17
N LEU A 77 1.23 9.56 20.60
CA LEU A 77 1.68 10.83 21.16
C LEU A 77 1.00 11.14 22.49
N GLU A 78 -0.21 10.64 22.72
CA GLU A 78 -0.93 10.81 23.98
C GLU A 78 -0.42 9.90 25.10
N GLY A 79 0.36 8.88 24.74
CA GLY A 79 0.89 7.92 25.69
C GLY A 79 2.02 8.50 26.53
N GLY A 80 2.40 7.78 27.59
CA GLY A 80 3.42 8.24 28.53
C GLY A 80 4.86 8.08 28.02
N ASP A 81 5.07 7.24 27.00
CA ASP A 81 6.39 7.00 26.43
C ASP A 81 6.26 6.79 24.92
N PRO A 82 6.02 7.87 24.15
CA PRO A 82 5.76 7.76 22.72
C PRO A 82 6.95 7.17 21.97
N ARG A 83 6.67 6.14 21.15
CA ARG A 83 7.67 5.50 20.30
C ARG A 83 7.10 5.29 18.91
N PHE A 84 7.91 5.52 17.89
CA PHE A 84 7.46 5.36 16.51
C PHE A 84 6.93 3.94 16.27
N ALA A 85 7.62 2.94 16.81
CA ALA A 85 7.20 1.54 16.64
C ALA A 85 5.80 1.26 17.19
N GLY A 86 5.36 2.01 18.21
CA GLY A 86 4.03 1.85 18.79
C GLY A 86 2.90 2.35 17.90
N ALA A 87 3.22 3.19 16.90
CA ALA A 87 2.23 3.72 15.99
C ALA A 87 1.97 2.82 14.78
N PHE A 88 2.77 1.80 14.54
CA PHE A 88 2.56 0.90 13.41
C PHE A 88 1.25 0.14 13.55
N LEU A 89 0.50 0.07 12.43
CA LEU A 89 -0.76 -0.66 12.39
C LEU A 89 -0.50 -2.16 12.31
N PRO A 90 -1.18 -2.96 13.14
CA PRO A 90 -1.04 -4.42 13.05
C PRO A 90 -1.86 -4.99 11.91
N GLY A 91 -1.51 -6.18 11.47
CA GLY A 91 -2.35 -6.95 10.56
C GLY A 91 -2.27 -6.58 9.09
N VAL A 92 -1.42 -5.64 8.70
CA VAL A 92 -1.21 -5.33 7.28
C VAL A 92 0.08 -5.98 6.83
N GLU A 93 -0.04 -7.03 6.02
CA GLU A 93 1.11 -7.74 5.49
C GLU A 93 1.47 -7.19 4.11
N PRO A 94 2.76 -6.91 3.85
CA PRO A 94 3.17 -6.47 2.52
C PRO A 94 3.06 -7.61 1.51
N ILE A 95 2.79 -7.24 0.26
CA ILE A 95 2.72 -8.17 -0.86
C ILE A 95 4.08 -8.16 -1.57
N ARG A 96 4.63 -9.34 -1.84
CA ARG A 96 5.84 -9.42 -2.66
C ARG A 96 5.54 -9.05 -4.11
N HIS A 97 6.47 -8.35 -4.73
CA HIS A 97 6.32 -7.85 -6.10
C HIS A 97 6.06 -8.95 -7.14
N ASP A 98 6.54 -10.17 -6.88
CA ASP A 98 6.43 -11.29 -7.79
C ASP A 98 5.15 -12.13 -7.63
N LYS A 99 4.27 -11.76 -6.70
CA LYS A 99 2.97 -12.41 -6.55
C LYS A 99 2.07 -12.03 -7.71
N LEU A 100 1.31 -13.01 -8.21
CA LEU A 100 0.30 -12.72 -9.23
C LEU A 100 -0.82 -11.88 -8.65
N VAL A 101 -1.30 -10.93 -9.44
CA VAL A 101 -2.43 -10.08 -9.03
C VAL A 101 -3.64 -10.94 -8.63
N HIS A 102 -3.90 -12.02 -9.38
CA HIS A 102 -4.97 -12.96 -9.07
C HIS A 102 -4.91 -13.47 -7.62
N ASP A 103 -3.71 -13.74 -7.11
CA ASP A 103 -3.53 -14.34 -5.79
C ASP A 103 -3.65 -13.33 -4.65
N VAL A 104 -3.66 -12.03 -4.95
CA VAL A 104 -3.74 -10.98 -3.93
C VAL A 104 -5.03 -10.17 -3.96
N LEU A 105 -5.96 -10.52 -4.85
CA LEU A 105 -7.22 -9.80 -5.01
C LEU A 105 -8.00 -9.70 -3.70
N ARG A 106 -8.11 -10.80 -2.96
CA ARG A 106 -8.85 -10.81 -1.70
C ARG A 106 -8.18 -9.96 -0.63
N GLN A 107 -6.86 -10.00 -0.57
CA GLN A 107 -6.10 -9.21 0.38
C GLN A 107 -6.32 -7.72 0.14
N VAL A 108 -6.25 -7.28 -1.12
CA VAL A 108 -6.47 -5.88 -1.49
C VAL A 108 -7.91 -5.48 -1.20
N ALA A 109 -8.88 -6.35 -1.56
CA ALA A 109 -10.29 -6.06 -1.35
C ALA A 109 -10.66 -5.92 0.13
N ALA A 110 -10.01 -6.69 1.00
CA ALA A 110 -10.30 -6.68 2.43
C ALA A 110 -9.56 -5.57 3.20
N SER A 111 -8.59 -4.91 2.59
CA SER A 111 -7.77 -3.92 3.28
C SER A 111 -8.46 -2.56 3.34
N GLU A 112 -8.32 -1.88 4.48
CA GLU A 112 -8.83 -0.51 4.66
C GLU A 112 -7.96 0.54 3.97
N CYS A 113 -6.72 0.18 3.67
CA CYS A 113 -5.77 1.09 3.02
C CYS A 113 -5.10 0.36 1.85
N PRO A 114 -4.48 1.09 0.92
CA PRO A 114 -3.69 0.44 -0.13
C PRO A 114 -2.63 -0.49 0.48
N VAL A 115 -2.50 -1.69 -0.09
CA VAL A 115 -1.62 -2.72 0.46
C VAL A 115 -0.20 -2.49 -0.07
N PRO A 116 0.80 -2.40 0.82
CA PRO A 116 2.18 -2.14 0.38
C PRO A 116 2.76 -3.32 -0.40
N VAL A 117 3.57 -3.00 -1.41
CA VAL A 117 4.27 -3.96 -2.24
C VAL A 117 5.76 -3.78 -2.03
N VAL A 118 6.45 -4.89 -1.80
CA VAL A 118 7.88 -4.88 -1.54
C VAL A 118 8.62 -5.71 -2.58
N GLY A 119 9.80 -5.23 -2.93
CA GLY A 119 10.72 -5.95 -3.79
C GLY A 119 11.61 -6.90 -3.01
N ASP A 120 12.64 -7.39 -3.67
CA ASP A 120 13.66 -8.18 -3.01
C ASP A 120 14.32 -7.34 -1.93
N ASP A 121 14.76 -7.97 -0.86
CA ASP A 121 15.35 -7.30 0.31
C ASP A 121 14.39 -6.36 1.06
N GLY A 122 13.09 -6.41 0.76
CA GLY A 122 12.11 -5.61 1.47
C GLY A 122 12.00 -4.15 1.04
N VAL A 123 12.54 -3.80 -0.12
CA VAL A 123 12.47 -2.43 -0.66
C VAL A 123 11.02 -2.07 -0.97
N TYR A 124 10.58 -0.90 -0.52
CA TYR A 124 9.22 -0.41 -0.77
C TYR A 124 9.08 0.01 -2.23
N LEU A 125 8.13 -0.59 -2.95
CA LEU A 125 7.89 -0.31 -4.37
C LEU A 125 6.63 0.51 -4.61
N GLY A 126 5.79 0.68 -3.61
CA GLY A 126 4.52 1.36 -3.74
C GLY A 126 3.42 0.53 -3.10
N ALA A 127 2.18 0.84 -3.43
CA ALA A 127 1.04 0.16 -2.85
C ALA A 127 -0.05 -0.09 -3.89
N ILE A 128 -0.90 -1.06 -3.63
CA ILE A 128 -2.02 -1.40 -4.51
C ILE A 128 -3.31 -1.01 -3.79
N SER A 129 -4.00 0.00 -4.33
CA SER A 129 -5.35 0.35 -3.89
C SER A 129 -6.37 -0.44 -4.69
N LYS A 130 -7.58 -0.53 -4.15
CA LYS A 130 -8.70 -1.13 -4.89
C LYS A 130 -8.93 -0.40 -6.21
N ARG A 131 -8.86 0.92 -6.17
CA ARG A 131 -9.06 1.74 -7.37
C ARG A 131 -7.99 1.49 -8.42
N ALA A 132 -6.72 1.48 -8.01
CA ALA A 132 -5.61 1.26 -8.93
C ALA A 132 -5.70 -0.12 -9.57
N LEU A 133 -6.10 -1.13 -8.79
CA LEU A 133 -6.29 -2.49 -9.28
C LEU A 133 -7.36 -2.54 -10.34
N LEU A 134 -8.53 -1.95 -10.07
CA LEU A 134 -9.64 -1.93 -11.01
C LEU A 134 -9.29 -1.17 -12.29
N GLU A 135 -8.61 -0.03 -12.17
CA GLU A 135 -8.18 0.75 -13.33
C GLU A 135 -7.20 -0.02 -14.19
N THR A 136 -6.26 -0.74 -13.57
CA THR A 136 -5.28 -1.54 -14.31
C THR A 136 -5.95 -2.66 -15.07
N LEU A 137 -6.84 -3.41 -14.43
CA LEU A 137 -7.57 -4.50 -15.08
C LEU A 137 -8.46 -4.00 -16.21
N ASP A 138 -9.09 -2.84 -16.04
CA ASP A 138 -9.93 -2.24 -17.07
C ASP A 138 -9.12 -1.80 -18.28
N ARG A 139 -7.98 -1.12 -18.03
CA ARG A 139 -7.10 -0.63 -19.10
C ARG A 139 -6.52 -1.77 -19.95
N GLU A 140 -6.05 -2.82 -19.29
CA GLU A 140 -5.43 -3.95 -19.97
C GLU A 140 -6.45 -4.90 -20.55
N GLY A 141 -7.66 -4.86 -20.04
CA GLY A 141 -8.79 -5.61 -20.57
C GLY A 141 -9.48 -4.90 -21.70
#